data_2916d88b3e671cff1de51e996e7067c1
#
_entry.id   2916d88b3e671cff1de51e996e7067c1
#
_cell.length_a   1.000
_cell.length_b   1.000
_cell.length_c   1.000
_cell.angle_alpha   90.00
_cell.angle_beta   90.00
_cell.angle_gamma   90.00
#
_symmetry.space_group_name_H-M   'P 1'
#
loop_
_entity.id
_entity.type
_entity.pdbx_description
1 polymer ?
#
loop_
_entity_poly.entity_id
_entity_poly.type
_entity_poly.pdbx_seq_one_letter_code
_entity_poly.pdbx_strand_id
1 'polypeptide(L)'
;MNLLTYLYYTIRPAIPRNIQIALRRQYARHLASKMAHVWPINSDAGTPPKWWNGWPDGRKFALVLSHDVDTQRGHHRVMQLAELEKKLGFRSCFNFVPERYKNSDSLHKILRQKGFEIAVHGLKHDGKLFSTKKVFENRAVSINHYLNLWETTGFTSPSMHHQLAWMARLNIEYSISTFDTDPFEPQPDGVTTIFPFLVQSEDKSSAFVELPYTLPQDFTLFVLLQEKDNQTWKKKLDWIAEKGGMALLNTHTDYMNFEGGRNAVEEYSVDLYLDFIQYVKHKYAQSFWHALPVDVARHVRQAYTG
;
A
#
# COMPACT_ATOMS: atom_id res chain seq x y z
N MET A 1 -12.53 -0.74 16.49
CA MET A 1 -11.50 0.22 17.01
C MET A 1 -11.50 0.14 18.52
N ASN A 2 -10.34 -0.10 19.15
CA ASN A 2 -10.26 -0.19 20.61
C ASN A 2 -10.32 1.22 21.26
N LEU A 3 -10.59 1.28 22.58
CA LEU A 3 -10.77 2.53 23.33
C LEU A 3 -9.54 3.45 23.26
N LEU A 4 -8.33 2.87 23.29
CA LEU A 4 -7.07 3.62 23.21
C LEU A 4 -6.89 4.30 21.85
N THR A 5 -7.22 3.60 20.77
CA THR A 5 -7.19 4.15 19.41
C THR A 5 -8.21 5.28 19.26
N TYR A 6 -9.42 5.12 19.82
CA TYR A 6 -10.42 6.18 19.80
C TYR A 6 -9.96 7.43 20.57
N LEU A 7 -9.42 7.27 21.78
CA LEU A 7 -8.87 8.36 22.58
C LEU A 7 -7.71 9.06 21.86
N TYR A 8 -6.82 8.29 21.23
CA TYR A 8 -5.73 8.85 20.46
C TYR A 8 -6.24 9.75 19.32
N TYR A 9 -7.18 9.29 18.51
CA TYR A 9 -7.73 10.11 17.42
C TYR A 9 -8.50 11.35 17.92
N THR A 10 -9.06 11.31 19.12
CA THR A 10 -9.75 12.45 19.73
C THR A 10 -8.78 13.51 20.23
N ILE A 11 -7.65 13.11 20.83
CA ILE A 11 -6.66 14.03 21.42
C ILE A 11 -5.62 14.49 20.37
N ARG A 12 -5.38 13.69 19.36
CA ARG A 12 -4.37 13.94 18.31
C ARG A 12 -4.38 15.34 17.70
N PRO A 13 -5.53 15.98 17.39
CA PRO A 13 -5.55 17.34 16.83
C PRO A 13 -4.97 18.41 17.75
N ALA A 14 -4.98 18.19 19.08
CA ALA A 14 -4.44 19.12 20.07
C ALA A 14 -2.93 18.99 20.30
N ILE A 15 -2.29 17.92 19.78
CA ILE A 15 -0.85 17.68 19.97
C ILE A 15 -0.09 18.17 18.74
N PRO A 16 0.94 19.03 18.89
CA PRO A 16 1.80 19.44 17.76
C PRO A 16 2.40 18.24 17.02
N ARG A 17 2.45 18.32 15.69
CA ARG A 17 2.82 17.18 14.83
C ARG A 17 4.19 16.59 15.12
N ASN A 18 5.18 17.44 15.43
CA ASN A 18 6.54 17.02 15.80
C ASN A 18 6.55 16.17 17.08
N ILE A 19 5.71 16.50 18.07
CA ILE A 19 5.56 15.72 19.31
C ILE A 19 4.89 14.38 19.02
N GLN A 20 3.82 14.36 18.19
CA GLN A 20 3.20 13.12 17.76
C GLN A 20 4.22 12.17 17.11
N ILE A 21 5.05 12.68 16.21
CA ILE A 21 6.07 11.90 15.52
C ILE A 21 7.15 11.41 16.51
N ALA A 22 7.61 12.25 17.44
CA ALA A 22 8.59 11.84 18.44
C ALA A 22 8.09 10.68 19.31
N LEU A 23 6.85 10.75 19.79
CA LEU A 23 6.21 9.68 20.57
C LEU A 23 6.04 8.40 19.74
N ARG A 24 5.60 8.52 18.49
CA ARG A 24 5.47 7.37 17.58
C ARG A 24 6.82 6.72 17.27
N ARG A 25 7.90 7.49 17.13
CA ARG A 25 9.27 6.97 16.95
C ARG A 25 9.73 6.15 18.15
N GLN A 26 9.50 6.65 19.36
CA GLN A 26 9.86 5.92 20.57
C GLN A 26 9.09 4.61 20.69
N TYR A 27 7.78 4.65 20.45
CA TYR A 27 6.93 3.45 20.43
C TYR A 27 7.35 2.47 19.35
N ALA A 28 7.62 2.94 18.12
CA ALA A 28 8.05 2.09 17.01
C ALA A 28 9.37 1.37 17.31
N ARG A 29 10.37 2.05 17.88
CA ARG A 29 11.64 1.41 18.27
C ARG A 29 11.45 0.31 19.32
N HIS A 30 10.62 0.56 20.32
CA HIS A 30 10.29 -0.46 21.32
C HIS A 30 9.59 -1.66 20.66
N LEU A 31 8.63 -1.41 19.78
CA LEU A 31 7.88 -2.46 19.09
C LEU A 31 8.78 -3.25 18.13
N ALA A 32 9.66 -2.59 17.38
CA ALA A 32 10.63 -3.25 16.50
C ALA A 32 11.52 -4.25 17.26
N SER A 33 12.04 -3.86 18.43
CA SER A 33 12.84 -4.76 19.28
C SER A 33 12.03 -5.97 19.76
N LYS A 34 10.78 -5.75 20.17
CA LYS A 34 9.88 -6.80 20.64
C LYS A 34 9.49 -7.79 19.54
N MET A 35 9.29 -7.30 18.32
CA MET A 35 8.78 -8.06 17.18
C MET A 35 9.86 -8.54 16.21
N ALA A 36 11.14 -8.41 16.58
CA ALA A 36 12.28 -8.77 15.72
C ALA A 36 12.29 -10.25 15.25
N HIS A 37 11.54 -11.12 15.91
CA HIS A 37 11.40 -12.54 15.55
C HIS A 37 10.42 -12.81 14.40
N VAL A 38 9.52 -11.84 14.05
CA VAL A 38 8.54 -11.97 12.98
C VAL A 38 8.54 -10.77 12.01
N TRP A 39 9.26 -9.72 12.31
CA TRP A 39 9.34 -8.54 11.46
C TRP A 39 10.82 -8.17 11.18
N PRO A 40 11.19 -7.80 9.95
CA PRO A 40 10.35 -7.60 8.76
C PRO A 40 9.95 -8.88 8.03
N ILE A 41 10.52 -10.04 8.36
CA ILE A 41 10.28 -11.32 7.70
C ILE A 41 9.59 -12.28 8.67
N ASN A 42 8.35 -12.65 8.32
CA ASN A 42 7.63 -13.73 8.98
C ASN A 42 7.70 -14.99 8.10
N SER A 43 8.44 -16.00 8.55
CA SER A 43 8.62 -17.25 7.79
C SER A 43 7.31 -17.93 7.43
N ASP A 44 6.28 -17.82 8.28
CA ASP A 44 4.99 -18.48 8.08
C ASP A 44 4.20 -17.89 6.91
N ALA A 45 4.48 -16.62 6.55
CA ALA A 45 3.85 -15.94 5.42
C ALA A 45 4.35 -16.43 4.04
N GLY A 46 5.45 -17.19 4.00
CA GLY A 46 6.11 -17.58 2.74
C GLY A 46 5.55 -18.82 2.06
N THR A 47 4.52 -19.46 2.60
CA THR A 47 3.95 -20.69 2.02
C THR A 47 2.96 -20.39 0.92
N PRO A 48 3.18 -20.86 -0.33
CA PRO A 48 2.23 -20.68 -1.42
C PRO A 48 0.89 -21.37 -1.10
N PRO A 49 -0.25 -20.74 -1.41
CA PRO A 49 -1.55 -21.39 -1.25
C PRO A 49 -1.70 -22.56 -2.25
N LYS A 50 -2.53 -23.55 -1.90
CA LYS A 50 -2.70 -24.79 -2.71
C LYS A 50 -3.14 -24.56 -4.14
N TRP A 51 -3.90 -23.49 -4.41
CA TRP A 51 -4.39 -23.12 -5.73
C TRP A 51 -3.37 -22.34 -6.57
N TRP A 52 -2.21 -22.01 -5.98
CA TRP A 52 -1.23 -21.14 -6.61
C TRP A 52 -0.49 -21.84 -7.76
N ASN A 53 -0.59 -21.27 -8.96
CA ASN A 53 0.00 -21.82 -10.19
C ASN A 53 1.26 -21.07 -10.67
N GLY A 54 1.75 -20.10 -9.89
CA GLY A 54 2.90 -19.27 -10.26
C GLY A 54 2.52 -17.99 -10.99
N TRP A 55 3.54 -17.21 -11.32
CA TRP A 55 3.41 -15.95 -12.03
C TRP A 55 3.49 -16.14 -13.55
N PRO A 56 2.96 -15.19 -14.36
CA PRO A 56 3.02 -15.26 -15.82
C PRO A 56 4.45 -15.48 -16.34
N ASP A 57 4.56 -16.15 -17.47
CA ASP A 57 5.83 -16.40 -18.17
C ASP A 57 6.92 -17.07 -17.32
N GLY A 58 6.54 -17.83 -16.29
CA GLY A 58 7.47 -18.50 -15.37
C GLY A 58 8.32 -17.54 -14.52
N ARG A 59 7.85 -16.31 -14.31
CA ARG A 59 8.52 -15.34 -13.45
C ARG A 59 8.55 -15.84 -12.01
N LYS A 60 9.65 -15.55 -11.30
CA LYS A 60 9.87 -16.05 -9.94
C LYS A 60 8.97 -15.38 -8.90
N PHE A 61 8.74 -14.07 -9.04
CA PHE A 61 7.90 -13.28 -8.14
C PHE A 61 7.27 -12.10 -8.89
N ALA A 62 6.23 -11.49 -8.32
CA ALA A 62 5.68 -10.24 -8.84
C ALA A 62 6.25 -9.04 -8.07
N LEU A 63 6.48 -7.93 -8.78
CA LEU A 63 6.74 -6.62 -8.20
C LEU A 63 5.58 -5.70 -8.50
N VAL A 64 4.98 -5.14 -7.44
CA VAL A 64 3.88 -4.18 -7.51
C VAL A 64 4.28 -2.92 -6.74
N LEU A 65 4.19 -1.77 -7.39
CA LEU A 65 4.47 -0.47 -6.78
C LEU A 65 3.15 0.30 -6.62
N SER A 66 2.92 0.84 -5.43
CA SER A 66 1.72 1.58 -5.07
C SER A 66 2.10 2.82 -4.26
N HIS A 67 1.37 3.92 -4.44
CA HIS A 67 1.65 5.17 -3.75
C HIS A 67 0.37 5.80 -3.24
N ASP A 68 0.25 5.93 -1.92
CA ASP A 68 -0.83 6.69 -1.31
C ASP A 68 -0.53 8.19 -1.44
N VAL A 69 -1.54 8.92 -1.85
CA VAL A 69 -1.50 10.38 -2.03
C VAL A 69 -2.43 10.98 -0.97
N ASP A 70 -1.88 11.18 0.22
CA ASP A 70 -2.67 11.51 1.40
C ASP A 70 -3.13 12.95 1.45
N THR A 71 -2.32 13.89 0.94
CA THR A 71 -2.59 15.32 1.05
C THR A 71 -2.32 16.06 -0.26
N GLN A 72 -2.70 17.35 -0.29
CA GLN A 72 -2.40 18.22 -1.42
C GLN A 72 -0.89 18.30 -1.71
N ARG A 73 -0.03 18.18 -0.68
CA ARG A 73 1.44 18.14 -0.86
C ARG A 73 1.87 16.92 -1.66
N GLY A 74 1.38 15.74 -1.29
CA GLY A 74 1.63 14.51 -2.05
C GLY A 74 1.10 14.61 -3.48
N HIS A 75 -0.11 15.16 -3.67
CA HIS A 75 -0.70 15.37 -4.99
C HIS A 75 0.18 16.22 -5.93
N HIS A 76 0.83 17.27 -5.41
CA HIS A 76 1.76 18.09 -6.21
C HIS A 76 3.04 17.34 -6.62
N ARG A 77 3.42 16.29 -5.89
CA ARG A 77 4.64 15.50 -6.11
C ARG A 77 4.42 14.27 -7.01
N VAL A 78 3.16 13.90 -7.29
CA VAL A 78 2.80 12.72 -8.09
C VAL A 78 3.54 12.68 -9.43
N MET A 79 3.51 13.78 -10.20
CA MET A 79 4.15 13.81 -11.51
C MET A 79 5.68 13.70 -11.43
N GLN A 80 6.31 14.24 -10.38
CA GLN A 80 7.74 14.09 -10.18
C GLN A 80 8.12 12.61 -10.01
N LEU A 81 7.39 11.89 -9.15
CA LEU A 81 7.61 10.46 -8.94
C LEU A 81 7.33 9.66 -10.21
N ALA A 82 6.19 9.89 -10.86
CA ALA A 82 5.81 9.18 -12.08
C ALA A 82 6.85 9.32 -13.21
N GLU A 83 7.44 10.51 -13.38
CA GLU A 83 8.49 10.72 -14.39
C GLU A 83 9.80 9.98 -14.02
N LEU A 84 10.17 9.94 -12.74
CA LEU A 84 11.34 9.18 -12.28
C LEU A 84 11.16 7.68 -12.49
N GLU A 85 10.02 7.13 -12.12
CA GLU A 85 9.70 5.71 -12.35
C GLU A 85 9.70 5.35 -13.83
N LYS A 86 9.01 6.17 -14.65
CA LYS A 86 8.97 5.96 -16.11
C LYS A 86 10.36 5.97 -16.73
N LYS A 87 11.23 6.90 -16.31
CA LYS A 87 12.64 6.96 -16.76
C LYS A 87 13.42 5.69 -16.43
N LEU A 88 13.11 5.06 -15.30
CA LEU A 88 13.71 3.80 -14.88
C LEU A 88 13.02 2.57 -15.49
N GLY A 89 11.90 2.75 -16.22
CA GLY A 89 11.13 1.69 -16.86
C GLY A 89 10.12 1.02 -15.94
N PHE A 90 9.72 1.71 -14.86
CA PHE A 90 8.69 1.25 -13.94
C PHE A 90 7.36 2.00 -14.13
N ARG A 91 6.30 1.39 -13.63
CA ARG A 91 4.94 1.93 -13.51
C ARG A 91 4.38 1.54 -12.18
N SER A 92 3.47 2.34 -11.65
CA SER A 92 2.85 2.14 -10.34
C SER A 92 1.38 2.51 -10.36
N CYS A 93 0.70 2.27 -9.24
CA CYS A 93 -0.62 2.78 -8.97
C CYS A 93 -0.55 3.97 -8.00
N PHE A 94 -1.24 5.06 -8.31
CA PHE A 94 -1.42 6.20 -7.41
C PHE A 94 -2.82 6.19 -6.80
N ASN A 95 -2.89 6.16 -5.47
CA ASN A 95 -4.13 6.02 -4.71
C ASN A 95 -4.56 7.39 -4.17
N PHE A 96 -5.61 7.97 -4.74
CA PHE A 96 -6.05 9.34 -4.40
C PHE A 96 -7.20 9.33 -3.39
N VAL A 97 -7.16 10.29 -2.43
CA VAL A 97 -8.27 10.51 -1.49
C VAL A 97 -9.31 11.45 -2.10
N PRO A 98 -10.54 10.97 -2.35
CA PRO A 98 -11.53 11.76 -3.11
C PRO A 98 -11.93 13.08 -2.46
N GLU A 99 -12.22 13.07 -1.16
CA GLU A 99 -12.83 14.20 -0.45
C GLU A 99 -11.91 14.83 0.61
N ARG A 100 -10.60 14.85 0.37
CA ARG A 100 -9.64 15.45 1.30
C ARG A 100 -8.93 16.69 0.73
N TYR A 101 -8.73 16.71 -0.56
CA TYR A 101 -8.08 17.77 -1.32
C TYR A 101 -8.66 17.84 -2.73
N LYS A 102 -8.30 18.89 -3.47
CA LYS A 102 -8.76 19.03 -4.85
C LYS A 102 -8.01 18.06 -5.77
N ASN A 103 -8.70 17.06 -6.25
CA ASN A 103 -8.20 16.15 -7.27
C ASN A 103 -8.22 16.83 -8.66
N SER A 104 -7.33 16.39 -9.53
CA SER A 104 -7.18 16.93 -10.88
C SER A 104 -7.46 15.85 -11.93
N ASP A 105 -8.58 15.98 -12.65
CA ASP A 105 -8.93 15.05 -13.73
C ASP A 105 -7.87 15.01 -14.83
N SER A 106 -7.23 16.16 -15.11
CA SER A 106 -6.12 16.21 -16.06
C SER A 106 -4.92 15.39 -15.60
N LEU A 107 -4.59 15.40 -14.30
CA LEU A 107 -3.54 14.57 -13.73
C LEU A 107 -3.86 13.08 -13.89
N HIS A 108 -5.09 12.66 -13.54
CA HIS A 108 -5.53 11.28 -13.70
C HIS A 108 -5.42 10.81 -15.15
N LYS A 109 -5.86 11.66 -16.11
CA LYS A 109 -5.75 11.36 -17.54
C LYS A 109 -4.29 11.22 -18.00
N ILE A 110 -3.41 12.13 -17.57
CA ILE A 110 -1.98 12.09 -17.91
C ILE A 110 -1.32 10.83 -17.36
N LEU A 111 -1.60 10.44 -16.12
CA LEU A 111 -1.07 9.22 -15.51
C LEU A 111 -1.44 7.99 -16.33
N ARG A 112 -2.72 7.82 -16.67
CA ARG A 112 -3.17 6.70 -17.51
C ARG A 112 -2.50 6.69 -18.90
N GLN A 113 -2.40 7.85 -19.56
CA GLN A 113 -1.73 7.96 -20.86
C GLN A 113 -0.24 7.55 -20.77
N LYS A 114 0.37 7.71 -19.61
CA LYS A 114 1.75 7.27 -19.35
C LYS A 114 1.86 5.81 -18.90
N GLY A 115 0.72 5.11 -18.74
CA GLY A 115 0.63 3.71 -18.36
C GLY A 115 0.63 3.45 -16.85
N PHE A 116 0.39 4.48 -16.04
CA PHE A 116 0.17 4.35 -14.60
C PHE A 116 -1.30 4.02 -14.29
N GLU A 117 -1.52 3.37 -13.16
CA GLU A 117 -2.85 3.11 -12.63
C GLU A 117 -3.23 4.19 -11.61
N ILE A 118 -4.52 4.43 -11.43
CA ILE A 118 -5.05 5.21 -10.33
C ILE A 118 -6.06 4.39 -9.55
N ALA A 119 -6.14 4.59 -8.24
CA ALA A 119 -7.11 3.93 -7.39
C ALA A 119 -7.71 4.92 -6.37
N VAL A 120 -8.79 4.49 -5.72
CA VAL A 120 -9.47 5.27 -4.68
C VAL A 120 -8.87 4.94 -3.32
N HIS A 121 -8.39 5.96 -2.59
CA HIS A 121 -7.84 5.83 -1.24
C HIS A 121 -8.86 6.25 -0.17
N GLY A 122 -9.73 5.31 0.20
CA GLY A 122 -10.83 5.60 1.11
C GLY A 122 -11.78 6.68 0.59
N LEU A 123 -12.26 7.58 1.48
CA LEU A 123 -13.09 8.72 1.08
C LEU A 123 -12.54 10.05 1.61
N LYS A 124 -12.27 10.15 2.91
CA LYS A 124 -11.87 11.40 3.62
C LYS A 124 -10.54 11.29 4.37
N HIS A 125 -9.99 10.10 4.49
CA HIS A 125 -8.77 9.81 5.27
C HIS A 125 -8.85 10.34 6.73
N ASP A 126 -10.00 10.17 7.37
CA ASP A 126 -10.30 10.67 8.73
C ASP A 126 -10.30 9.56 9.80
N GLY A 127 -9.91 8.33 9.44
CA GLY A 127 -9.87 7.16 10.32
C GLY A 127 -11.26 6.60 10.69
N LYS A 128 -12.34 7.10 10.08
CA LYS A 128 -13.72 6.73 10.49
C LYS A 128 -14.42 5.76 9.54
N LEU A 129 -13.80 5.39 8.40
CA LEU A 129 -14.46 4.57 7.38
C LEU A 129 -15.04 3.27 7.96
N PHE A 130 -14.28 2.59 8.79
CA PHE A 130 -14.68 1.31 9.42
C PHE A 130 -15.10 1.44 10.89
N SER A 131 -15.50 2.63 11.34
CA SER A 131 -15.92 2.85 12.72
C SER A 131 -17.20 2.07 13.07
N THR A 132 -18.15 2.00 12.15
CA THR A 132 -19.36 1.16 12.21
C THR A 132 -19.78 0.72 10.81
N LYS A 133 -20.53 -0.40 10.73
CA LYS A 133 -21.06 -0.90 9.45
C LYS A 133 -21.92 0.16 8.74
N LYS A 134 -22.77 0.88 9.48
CA LYS A 134 -23.60 1.96 8.93
C LYS A 134 -22.76 3.11 8.33
N VAL A 135 -21.67 3.50 8.98
CA VAL A 135 -20.77 4.54 8.45
C VAL A 135 -20.10 4.05 7.17
N PHE A 136 -19.64 2.81 7.15
CA PHE A 136 -19.06 2.20 5.96
C PHE A 136 -20.08 2.16 4.80
N GLU A 137 -21.28 1.65 5.03
CA GLU A 137 -22.33 1.52 4.01
C GLU A 137 -22.71 2.88 3.40
N ASN A 138 -22.85 3.93 4.24
CA ASN A 138 -23.11 5.26 3.74
C ASN A 138 -21.96 5.81 2.89
N ARG A 139 -20.70 5.59 3.29
CA ARG A 139 -19.53 6.05 2.55
C ARG A 139 -19.23 5.21 1.30
N ALA A 140 -19.60 3.93 1.31
CA ALA A 140 -19.46 3.04 0.16
C ALA A 140 -20.21 3.55 -1.08
N VAL A 141 -21.35 4.21 -0.91
CA VAL A 141 -22.09 4.85 -2.01
C VAL A 141 -21.22 5.93 -2.70
N SER A 142 -20.59 6.81 -1.91
CA SER A 142 -19.70 7.84 -2.45
C SER A 142 -18.41 7.24 -3.03
N ILE A 143 -17.84 6.22 -2.38
CA ILE A 143 -16.64 5.52 -2.89
C ILE A 143 -16.95 4.90 -4.26
N ASN A 144 -18.07 4.19 -4.40
CA ASN A 144 -18.50 3.60 -5.68
C ASN A 144 -18.76 4.68 -6.75
N HIS A 145 -19.28 5.84 -6.36
CA HIS A 145 -19.39 6.99 -7.27
C HIS A 145 -18.02 7.42 -7.81
N TYR A 146 -17.00 7.56 -6.93
CA TYR A 146 -15.65 7.94 -7.35
C TYR A 146 -14.94 6.83 -8.16
N LEU A 147 -15.15 5.56 -7.83
CA LEU A 147 -14.66 4.45 -8.65
C LEU A 147 -15.17 4.56 -10.09
N ASN A 148 -16.46 4.82 -10.27
CA ASN A 148 -17.06 5.04 -11.60
C ASN A 148 -16.54 6.34 -12.25
N LEU A 149 -16.54 7.46 -11.53
CA LEU A 149 -16.12 8.78 -12.06
C LEU A 149 -14.67 8.75 -12.53
N TRP A 150 -13.83 8.06 -11.80
CA TRP A 150 -12.41 7.92 -12.12
C TRP A 150 -12.10 6.69 -12.97
N GLU A 151 -13.11 5.95 -13.44
CA GLU A 151 -12.94 4.75 -14.28
C GLU A 151 -11.87 3.80 -13.73
N THR A 152 -11.94 3.50 -12.44
CA THR A 152 -11.00 2.63 -11.74
C THR A 152 -11.72 1.56 -10.92
N THR A 153 -11.06 0.43 -10.73
CA THR A 153 -11.55 -0.72 -9.96
C THR A 153 -10.66 -1.04 -8.76
N GLY A 154 -9.70 -0.16 -8.46
CA GLY A 154 -8.78 -0.31 -7.34
C GLY A 154 -9.19 0.49 -6.11
N PHE A 155 -8.97 -0.11 -4.94
CA PHE A 155 -9.23 0.55 -3.66
C PHE A 155 -8.07 0.30 -2.68
N THR A 156 -7.74 1.33 -1.89
CA THR A 156 -6.84 1.21 -0.74
C THR A 156 -7.47 1.84 0.49
N SER A 157 -7.24 1.26 1.65
CA SER A 157 -7.81 1.78 2.88
C SER A 157 -6.83 2.65 3.65
N PRO A 158 -7.23 3.87 4.02
CA PRO A 158 -6.41 4.75 4.85
C PRO A 158 -5.97 4.08 6.15
N SER A 159 -4.65 4.16 6.45
CA SER A 159 -4.06 3.58 7.66
C SER A 159 -4.31 2.08 7.80
N MET A 160 -4.48 1.37 6.70
CA MET A 160 -4.73 -0.07 6.63
C MET A 160 -5.90 -0.57 7.51
N HIS A 161 -6.79 0.33 7.94
CA HIS A 161 -8.02 -0.10 8.60
C HIS A 161 -8.90 -0.84 7.62
N HIS A 162 -9.34 -2.05 7.96
CA HIS A 162 -10.14 -2.85 7.03
C HIS A 162 -11.21 -3.69 7.74
N GLN A 163 -12.23 -4.04 6.96
CA GLN A 163 -13.22 -5.06 7.22
C GLN A 163 -13.55 -5.69 5.86
N LEU A 164 -12.82 -6.72 5.49
CA LEU A 164 -12.86 -7.29 4.14
C LEU A 164 -14.27 -7.71 3.73
N ALA A 165 -15.06 -8.28 4.66
CA ALA A 165 -16.44 -8.65 4.38
C ALA A 165 -17.34 -7.45 4.03
N TRP A 166 -17.08 -6.27 4.60
CA TRP A 166 -17.85 -5.06 4.23
C TRP A 166 -17.39 -4.51 2.88
N MET A 167 -16.09 -4.60 2.59
CA MET A 167 -15.48 -4.08 1.36
C MET A 167 -16.00 -4.81 0.11
N ALA A 168 -16.55 -6.01 0.24
CA ALA A 168 -17.23 -6.70 -0.85
C ALA A 168 -18.46 -5.95 -1.41
N ARG A 169 -18.91 -4.87 -0.78
CA ARG A 169 -19.95 -3.95 -1.30
C ARG A 169 -19.38 -2.85 -2.23
N LEU A 170 -18.07 -2.74 -2.33
CA LEU A 170 -17.43 -1.81 -3.25
C LEU A 170 -17.35 -2.43 -4.66
N ASN A 171 -17.47 -1.58 -5.68
CA ASN A 171 -17.35 -1.99 -7.08
C ASN A 171 -15.88 -2.10 -7.49
N ILE A 172 -15.13 -3.02 -6.87
CA ILE A 172 -13.69 -3.15 -7.01
C ILE A 172 -13.29 -4.53 -7.58
N GLU A 173 -12.23 -4.55 -8.38
CA GLU A 173 -11.54 -5.79 -8.77
C GLU A 173 -10.51 -6.19 -7.72
N TYR A 174 -9.86 -5.22 -7.08
CA TYR A 174 -8.85 -5.47 -6.06
C TYR A 174 -8.85 -4.42 -4.94
N SER A 175 -8.22 -4.80 -3.82
CA SER A 175 -7.89 -3.91 -2.73
C SER A 175 -6.43 -4.10 -2.29
N ILE A 176 -5.80 -3.03 -1.79
CA ILE A 176 -4.53 -3.03 -1.06
C ILE A 176 -4.84 -2.45 0.33
N SER A 177 -5.38 -3.26 1.23
CA SER A 177 -5.82 -2.80 2.55
C SER A 177 -5.35 -3.68 3.70
N THR A 178 -4.57 -4.72 3.38
CA THR A 178 -3.94 -5.62 4.34
C THR A 178 -2.43 -5.70 4.13
N PHE A 179 -1.75 -6.44 4.98
CA PHE A 179 -0.30 -6.67 4.94
C PHE A 179 0.02 -8.09 5.41
N ASP A 180 1.19 -8.60 5.02
CA ASP A 180 1.64 -9.92 5.49
C ASP A 180 1.87 -9.93 7.00
N THR A 181 2.76 -9.06 7.47
CA THR A 181 3.09 -8.88 8.89
C THR A 181 3.66 -7.49 9.09
N ASP A 182 2.91 -6.60 9.72
CA ASP A 182 3.38 -5.26 10.12
C ASP A 182 2.83 -4.87 11.49
N PRO A 183 3.65 -4.91 12.55
CA PRO A 183 3.22 -4.60 13.91
C PRO A 183 3.00 -3.09 14.14
N PHE A 184 3.39 -2.23 13.21
CA PHE A 184 3.32 -0.77 13.35
C PHE A 184 2.00 -0.19 12.87
N GLU A 185 1.20 -1.00 12.18
CA GLU A 185 -0.12 -0.59 11.73
C GLU A 185 -1.10 -0.43 12.89
N PRO A 186 -2.03 0.54 12.82
CA PRO A 186 -3.03 0.76 13.86
C PRO A 186 -3.95 -0.44 14.13
N GLN A 187 -4.15 -1.29 13.12
CA GLN A 187 -4.86 -2.56 13.17
C GLN A 187 -3.86 -3.67 12.81
N PRO A 188 -3.10 -4.23 13.78
CA PRO A 188 -1.95 -5.09 13.50
C PRO A 188 -2.34 -6.58 13.27
N ASP A 189 -3.43 -6.82 12.54
CA ASP A 189 -3.97 -8.14 12.19
C ASP A 189 -3.51 -8.59 10.80
N GLY A 190 -2.21 -8.72 10.61
CA GLY A 190 -1.61 -9.18 9.36
C GLY A 190 -2.18 -10.52 8.87
N VAL A 191 -2.29 -10.67 7.56
CA VAL A 191 -2.89 -11.85 6.92
C VAL A 191 -1.95 -13.05 6.80
N THR A 192 -0.71 -12.91 7.25
CA THR A 192 0.31 -13.97 7.28
C THR A 192 0.45 -14.69 5.93
N THR A 193 0.45 -13.91 4.85
CA THR A 193 0.75 -14.40 3.49
C THR A 193 1.36 -13.30 2.63
N ILE A 194 2.35 -13.68 1.80
CA ILE A 194 2.92 -12.81 0.76
C ILE A 194 2.28 -13.06 -0.62
N PHE A 195 1.18 -13.79 -0.65
CA PHE A 195 0.43 -14.07 -1.87
C PHE A 195 -0.91 -13.35 -1.85
N PRO A 196 -1.39 -12.84 -2.99
CA PRO A 196 -2.74 -12.29 -3.10
C PRO A 196 -3.78 -13.38 -2.88
N PHE A 197 -4.99 -13.00 -2.47
CA PHE A 197 -6.07 -13.94 -2.23
C PHE A 197 -7.45 -13.38 -2.57
N LEU A 198 -8.38 -14.26 -2.90
CA LEU A 198 -9.76 -13.89 -3.23
C LEU A 198 -10.58 -13.68 -1.95
N VAL A 199 -11.26 -12.54 -1.88
CA VAL A 199 -12.25 -12.22 -0.85
C VAL A 199 -13.64 -12.28 -1.48
N GLN A 200 -14.53 -13.06 -0.89
CA GLN A 200 -15.91 -13.20 -1.37
C GLN A 200 -16.88 -12.64 -0.33
N SER A 201 -17.99 -12.06 -0.80
CA SER A 201 -19.14 -11.74 0.06
C SER A 201 -19.74 -13.01 0.66
N GLU A 202 -20.45 -12.89 1.80
CA GLU A 202 -21.10 -14.02 2.46
C GLU A 202 -22.06 -14.76 1.54
N ASP A 203 -22.80 -14.03 0.69
CA ASP A 203 -23.74 -14.56 -0.29
C ASP A 203 -23.08 -14.95 -1.64
N LYS A 204 -21.75 -14.80 -1.74
CA LYS A 204 -20.96 -15.05 -2.95
C LYS A 204 -21.38 -14.26 -4.19
N SER A 205 -22.18 -13.21 -4.03
CA SER A 205 -22.64 -12.35 -5.13
C SER A 205 -21.57 -11.42 -5.66
N SER A 206 -20.54 -11.12 -4.85
CA SER A 206 -19.42 -10.27 -5.21
C SER A 206 -18.09 -10.82 -4.68
N ALA A 207 -17.02 -10.49 -5.38
CA ALA A 207 -15.67 -10.88 -4.98
C ALA A 207 -14.64 -9.86 -5.48
N PHE A 208 -13.58 -9.68 -4.73
CA PHE A 208 -12.39 -8.92 -5.14
C PHE A 208 -11.11 -9.64 -4.71
N VAL A 209 -9.98 -9.27 -5.28
CA VAL A 209 -8.68 -9.81 -4.89
C VAL A 209 -8.03 -8.86 -3.88
N GLU A 210 -7.67 -9.36 -2.72
CA GLU A 210 -6.85 -8.61 -1.77
C GLU A 210 -5.38 -8.83 -2.08
N LEU A 211 -4.65 -7.73 -2.16
CA LEU A 211 -3.22 -7.66 -2.43
C LEU A 211 -2.52 -7.14 -1.16
N PRO A 212 -2.09 -8.01 -0.24
CA PRO A 212 -1.42 -7.52 0.96
C PRO A 212 -0.11 -6.81 0.59
N TYR A 213 0.17 -5.64 1.18
CA TYR A 213 1.52 -5.13 1.05
C TYR A 213 2.49 -6.03 1.84
N THR A 214 3.64 -6.25 1.28
CA THR A 214 4.60 -7.23 1.81
C THR A 214 5.96 -6.62 2.11
N LEU A 215 6.24 -5.44 1.59
CA LEU A 215 7.41 -4.66 1.96
C LEU A 215 6.99 -3.57 2.96
N PRO A 216 7.70 -3.36 4.08
CA PRO A 216 7.33 -2.35 5.06
C PRO A 216 7.15 -0.97 4.42
N GLN A 217 6.17 -0.22 4.89
CA GLN A 217 5.90 1.12 4.35
C GLN A 217 7.07 2.08 4.62
N ASP A 218 7.27 3.02 3.71
CA ASP A 218 8.27 4.08 3.79
C ASP A 218 8.17 4.92 5.07
N PHE A 219 6.92 5.22 5.49
CA PHE A 219 6.67 5.95 6.72
C PHE A 219 7.24 5.21 7.94
N THR A 220 7.04 3.91 8.01
CA THR A 220 7.57 3.07 9.10
C THR A 220 9.09 3.07 9.09
N LEU A 221 9.72 2.78 7.95
CA LEU A 221 11.18 2.66 7.89
C LEU A 221 11.89 4.01 8.07
N PHE A 222 11.51 5.00 7.26
CA PHE A 222 12.32 6.22 7.16
C PHE A 222 11.85 7.35 8.07
N VAL A 223 10.54 7.41 8.37
CA VAL A 223 10.01 8.46 9.25
C VAL A 223 9.98 8.01 10.71
N LEU A 224 9.52 6.80 11.02
CA LEU A 224 9.41 6.32 12.40
C LEU A 224 10.71 5.68 12.91
N LEU A 225 11.23 4.66 12.24
CA LEU A 225 12.45 3.96 12.62
C LEU A 225 13.71 4.75 12.27
N GLN A 226 13.61 5.68 11.32
CA GLN A 226 14.70 6.55 10.86
C GLN A 226 15.87 5.76 10.26
N GLU A 227 15.57 4.68 9.54
CA GLU A 227 16.57 3.94 8.77
C GLU A 227 17.27 4.87 7.77
N LYS A 228 18.58 4.68 7.58
CA LYS A 228 19.41 5.53 6.73
C LYS A 228 19.64 4.96 5.35
N ASP A 229 19.26 3.69 5.16
CA ASP A 229 19.37 2.97 3.91
C ASP A 229 18.11 2.11 3.69
N ASN A 230 18.05 1.41 2.58
CA ASN A 230 16.91 0.56 2.20
C ASN A 230 17.20 -0.95 2.36
N GLN A 231 18.15 -1.32 3.23
CA GLN A 231 18.54 -2.72 3.40
C GLN A 231 17.39 -3.61 3.90
N THR A 232 16.47 -3.07 4.70
CA THR A 232 15.28 -3.79 5.13
C THR A 232 14.40 -4.17 3.94
N TRP A 233 14.17 -3.27 2.99
CA TRP A 233 13.45 -3.59 1.76
C TRP A 233 14.17 -4.64 0.91
N LYS A 234 15.49 -4.47 0.71
CA LYS A 234 16.31 -5.40 -0.09
C LYS A 234 16.29 -6.82 0.48
N LYS A 235 16.48 -6.96 1.79
CA LYS A 235 16.45 -8.27 2.47
C LYS A 235 15.08 -8.95 2.38
N LYS A 236 14.01 -8.19 2.62
CA LYS A 236 12.65 -8.76 2.53
C LYS A 236 12.27 -9.10 1.09
N LEU A 237 12.64 -8.27 0.12
CA LEU A 237 12.47 -8.57 -1.31
C LEU A 237 13.19 -9.87 -1.70
N ASP A 238 14.45 -10.04 -1.27
CA ASP A 238 15.23 -11.24 -1.58
C ASP A 238 14.55 -12.51 -1.05
N TRP A 239 14.01 -12.44 0.16
CA TRP A 239 13.22 -13.53 0.74
C TRP A 239 11.91 -13.76 -0.02
N ILE A 240 11.17 -12.71 -0.39
CA ILE A 240 9.94 -12.84 -1.19
C ILE A 240 10.24 -13.48 -2.55
N ALA A 241 11.33 -13.07 -3.20
CA ALA A 241 11.76 -13.64 -4.48
C ALA A 241 12.14 -15.12 -4.37
N GLU A 242 12.72 -15.54 -3.24
CA GLU A 242 12.99 -16.96 -2.94
C GLU A 242 11.70 -17.76 -2.77
N LYS A 243 10.71 -17.21 -2.07
CA LYS A 243 9.42 -17.85 -1.80
C LYS A 243 8.44 -17.81 -2.99
N GLY A 244 8.70 -17.00 -4.00
CA GLY A 244 7.82 -16.86 -5.17
C GLY A 244 6.56 -16.03 -4.92
N GLY A 245 6.58 -15.17 -3.91
CA GLY A 245 5.44 -14.33 -3.52
C GLY A 245 5.30 -13.05 -4.34
N MET A 246 4.48 -12.14 -3.85
CA MET A 246 4.30 -10.79 -4.38
C MET A 246 5.08 -9.78 -3.53
N ALA A 247 6.03 -9.08 -4.13
CA ALA A 247 6.68 -7.91 -3.53
C ALA A 247 5.83 -6.68 -3.82
N LEU A 248 4.88 -6.36 -2.94
CA LEU A 248 4.10 -5.14 -3.02
C LEU A 248 4.66 -4.11 -2.04
N LEU A 249 5.11 -2.98 -2.60
CA LEU A 249 5.59 -1.83 -1.87
C LEU A 249 4.59 -0.69 -1.96
N ASN A 250 4.04 -0.28 -0.81
CA ASN A 250 3.21 0.91 -0.68
C ASN A 250 4.02 2.04 -0.04
N THR A 251 4.17 3.17 -0.74
CA THR A 251 4.86 4.37 -0.26
C THR A 251 3.96 5.60 -0.39
N HIS A 252 4.43 6.75 0.08
CA HIS A 252 3.63 7.98 0.07
C HIS A 252 4.43 9.13 -0.57
N THR A 253 3.88 9.72 -1.62
CA THR A 253 4.45 10.92 -2.23
C THR A 253 4.58 12.08 -1.24
N ASP A 254 3.76 12.07 -0.19
CA ASP A 254 3.76 13.07 0.88
C ASP A 254 5.08 13.12 1.68
N TYR A 255 5.78 11.99 1.80
CA TYR A 255 6.99 11.88 2.62
C TYR A 255 8.28 11.87 1.82
N MET A 256 8.21 11.79 0.49
CA MET A 256 9.40 11.82 -0.38
C MET A 256 9.90 13.26 -0.57
N ASN A 257 11.18 13.50 -0.27
CA ASN A 257 11.87 14.74 -0.60
C ASN A 257 12.58 14.59 -1.95
N PHE A 258 12.13 15.38 -2.94
CA PHE A 258 12.66 15.38 -4.30
C PHE A 258 13.71 16.48 -4.54
N GLU A 259 13.85 17.44 -3.63
CA GLU A 259 14.71 18.61 -3.80
C GLU A 259 16.12 18.38 -3.27
N GLY A 260 16.33 17.29 -2.52
CA GLY A 260 17.59 17.06 -1.80
C GLY A 260 17.75 17.95 -0.57
N GLY A 261 18.94 17.94 0.03
CA GLY A 261 19.22 18.72 1.22
C GLY A 261 18.64 18.12 2.51
N ARG A 262 18.19 18.98 3.43
CA ARG A 262 17.68 18.54 4.75
C ARG A 262 16.22 18.12 4.65
N ASN A 263 15.93 16.89 5.02
CA ASN A 263 14.55 16.39 5.13
C ASN A 263 13.80 17.08 6.29
N ALA A 264 12.52 17.37 6.08
CA ALA A 264 11.63 17.73 7.17
C ALA A 264 11.39 16.54 8.11
N VAL A 265 10.71 16.78 9.24
CA VAL A 265 10.53 15.75 10.29
C VAL A 265 9.83 14.47 9.77
N GLU A 266 8.99 14.60 8.75
CA GLU A 266 8.23 13.51 8.13
C GLU A 266 8.69 13.22 6.69
N GLU A 267 9.92 13.61 6.33
CA GLU A 267 10.43 13.38 4.98
C GLU A 267 11.66 12.49 4.98
N TYR A 268 11.85 11.81 3.85
CA TYR A 268 13.05 11.06 3.52
C TYR A 268 13.46 11.35 2.07
N SER A 269 14.74 11.14 1.72
CA SER A 269 15.20 11.33 0.34
C SER A 269 14.54 10.31 -0.59
N VAL A 270 13.98 10.77 -1.71
CA VAL A 270 13.46 9.91 -2.77
C VAL A 270 14.52 8.94 -3.32
N ASP A 271 15.80 9.25 -3.15
CA ASP A 271 16.91 8.38 -3.58
C ASP A 271 16.87 6.99 -2.92
N LEU A 272 16.35 6.88 -1.68
CA LEU A 272 16.19 5.57 -1.03
C LEU A 272 15.21 4.68 -1.78
N TYR A 273 14.13 5.25 -2.31
CA TYR A 273 13.17 4.54 -3.14
C TYR A 273 13.76 4.21 -4.52
N LEU A 274 14.39 5.20 -5.16
CA LEU A 274 14.97 5.02 -6.50
C LEU A 274 16.10 3.97 -6.50
N ASP A 275 16.97 3.98 -5.50
CA ASP A 275 18.02 2.97 -5.33
C ASP A 275 17.41 1.57 -5.12
N PHE A 276 16.30 1.46 -4.40
CA PHE A 276 15.61 0.19 -4.22
C PHE A 276 15.07 -0.35 -5.55
N ILE A 277 14.33 0.44 -6.33
CA ILE A 277 13.79 -0.05 -7.61
C ILE A 277 14.90 -0.34 -8.65
N GLN A 278 16.00 0.41 -8.61
CA GLN A 278 17.18 0.09 -9.41
C GLN A 278 17.83 -1.24 -8.97
N TYR A 279 17.95 -1.50 -7.67
CA TYR A 279 18.41 -2.79 -7.16
C TYR A 279 17.55 -3.94 -7.68
N VAL A 280 16.22 -3.82 -7.66
CA VAL A 280 15.32 -4.84 -8.23
C VAL A 280 15.64 -5.06 -9.70
N LYS A 281 15.73 -4.00 -10.48
CA LYS A 281 16.01 -4.05 -11.92
C LYS A 281 17.34 -4.74 -12.22
N HIS A 282 18.40 -4.44 -11.48
CA HIS A 282 19.73 -4.98 -11.72
C HIS A 282 19.86 -6.43 -11.23
N LYS A 283 19.40 -6.72 -10.01
CA LYS A 283 19.57 -8.05 -9.42
C LYS A 283 18.68 -9.10 -10.05
N TYR A 284 17.44 -8.74 -10.36
CA TYR A 284 16.42 -9.70 -10.78
C TYR A 284 16.10 -9.65 -12.27
N ALA A 285 16.48 -8.59 -12.98
CA ALA A 285 16.35 -8.44 -14.45
C ALA A 285 15.06 -9.10 -15.02
N GLN A 286 15.22 -10.25 -15.69
CA GLN A 286 14.13 -11.01 -16.33
C GLN A 286 13.36 -11.91 -15.34
N SER A 287 13.70 -11.93 -14.04
CA SER A 287 13.15 -12.90 -13.07
C SER A 287 11.83 -12.47 -12.44
N PHE A 288 11.47 -11.18 -12.48
CA PHE A 288 10.24 -10.70 -11.87
C PHE A 288 9.20 -10.29 -12.91
N TRP A 289 7.95 -10.41 -12.54
CA TRP A 289 6.82 -9.82 -13.25
C TRP A 289 6.53 -8.45 -12.67
N HIS A 290 6.83 -7.39 -13.42
CA HIS A 290 6.44 -6.03 -13.04
C HIS A 290 5.01 -5.81 -13.49
N ALA A 291 4.09 -5.71 -12.52
CA ALA A 291 2.66 -5.65 -12.75
C ALA A 291 2.03 -4.42 -12.07
N LEU A 292 0.97 -3.91 -12.65
CA LEU A 292 0.04 -3.04 -11.94
C LEU A 292 -0.86 -3.89 -11.02
N PRO A 293 -1.42 -3.33 -9.93
CA PRO A 293 -2.33 -4.05 -9.05
C PRO A 293 -3.49 -4.75 -9.78
N VAL A 294 -4.10 -4.09 -10.76
CA VAL A 294 -5.19 -4.67 -11.56
C VAL A 294 -4.75 -5.89 -12.36
N ASP A 295 -3.51 -5.90 -12.87
CA ASP A 295 -2.99 -7.04 -13.62
C ASP A 295 -2.84 -8.27 -12.72
N VAL A 296 -2.33 -8.06 -11.48
CA VAL A 296 -2.24 -9.12 -10.48
C VAL A 296 -3.61 -9.66 -10.11
N ALA A 297 -4.58 -8.78 -9.88
CA ALA A 297 -5.94 -9.19 -9.53
C ALA A 297 -6.57 -10.07 -10.61
N ARG A 298 -6.40 -9.69 -11.88
CA ARG A 298 -6.92 -10.46 -13.01
C ARG A 298 -6.25 -11.81 -13.16
N HIS A 299 -4.92 -11.88 -13.00
CA HIS A 299 -4.18 -13.14 -12.98
C HIS A 299 -4.67 -14.09 -11.89
N VAL A 300 -4.83 -13.58 -10.66
CA VAL A 300 -5.33 -14.37 -9.52
C VAL A 300 -6.76 -14.86 -9.76
N ARG A 301 -7.66 -14.01 -10.27
CA ARG A 301 -9.02 -14.42 -10.60
C ARG A 301 -9.07 -15.58 -11.61
N GLN A 302 -8.23 -15.53 -12.64
CA GLN A 302 -8.12 -16.63 -13.62
C GLN A 302 -7.70 -17.94 -12.96
N ALA A 303 -6.73 -17.91 -12.03
CA ALA A 303 -6.27 -19.09 -11.31
C ALA A 303 -7.34 -19.70 -10.38
N TYR A 304 -8.30 -18.89 -9.89
CA TYR A 304 -9.41 -19.40 -9.07
C TYR A 304 -10.57 -19.99 -9.88
N THR A 305 -10.67 -19.67 -11.18
CA THR A 305 -11.79 -20.10 -12.05
C THR A 305 -11.42 -21.26 -12.98
N GLY A 306 -10.16 -21.56 -13.15
CA GLY A 306 -9.63 -22.68 -13.92
C GLY A 306 -9.34 -23.88 -13.07
#